data_5211ce7aec249ee5c592ad0ec1344c70
#
_entry.id   5211ce7aec249ee5c592ad0ec1344c70
#
_cell.length_a   1.000
_cell.length_b   1.000
_cell.length_c   1.000
_cell.angle_alpha   90.00
_cell.angle_beta   90.00
_cell.angle_gamma   90.00
#
_symmetry.space_group_name_H-M   'P 1'
#
loop_
_entity.id
_entity.type
_entity.pdbx_description
1 polymer ?
#
loop_
_entity_poly.entity_id
_entity_poly.type
_entity_poly.pdbx_seq_one_letter_code
_entity_poly.pdbx_strand_id
1 'polypeptide(L)'
;MRFGAIDLGSNSIRCLAVRVRGGALEYIDSGAWITRLTEGISGGTVSVGDKPLGRTLDAVGEALHLLGRSGVPLGHVAFRATESLRSATNSDKIIGAMEELTGLHLEVLDPAEEARLGWEGVSLGIPGAGMVFDLGGASLDVGAAD
;
A
#
# COMPACT_ATOMS: atom_id res chain seq x y z
N MET A 1 17.53 -11.77 4.71
CA MET A 1 16.10 -12.12 4.51
C MET A 1 15.51 -11.20 3.45
N ARG A 2 14.46 -11.60 2.72
CA ARG A 2 13.76 -10.74 1.75
C ARG A 2 12.37 -10.43 2.27
N PHE A 3 11.91 -9.22 2.06
CA PHE A 3 10.61 -8.70 2.48
C PHE A 3 9.94 -7.97 1.33
N GLY A 4 8.63 -7.94 1.35
CA GLY A 4 7.81 -7.21 0.40
C GLY A 4 6.78 -6.35 1.10
N ALA A 5 6.38 -5.28 0.43
CA ALA A 5 5.25 -4.47 0.83
C ALA A 5 4.37 -4.18 -0.39
N ILE A 6 3.07 -4.26 -0.21
CA ILE A 6 2.05 -3.80 -1.16
C ILE A 6 1.23 -2.72 -0.45
N ASP A 7 1.20 -1.53 -1.04
CA ASP A 7 0.44 -0.38 -0.57
C ASP A 7 -0.71 -0.11 -1.55
N LEU A 8 -1.94 -0.22 -1.05
CA LEU A 8 -3.18 -0.03 -1.79
C LEU A 8 -3.74 1.36 -1.50
N GLY A 9 -3.37 2.30 -2.34
CA GLY A 9 -3.86 3.66 -2.28
C GLY A 9 -5.13 3.91 -3.11
N SER A 10 -5.70 5.10 -3.01
CA SER A 10 -6.90 5.52 -3.75
C SER A 10 -6.67 5.62 -5.27
N ASN A 11 -5.49 6.01 -5.70
CA ASN A 11 -5.16 6.23 -7.11
C ASN A 11 -4.25 5.14 -7.71
N SER A 12 -3.40 4.53 -6.90
CA SER A 12 -2.40 3.57 -7.36
C SER A 12 -2.10 2.51 -6.31
N ILE A 13 -1.63 1.36 -6.78
CA ILE A 13 -0.96 0.36 -5.97
C ILE A 13 0.55 0.57 -6.13
N ARG A 14 1.27 0.48 -5.03
CA ARG A 14 2.74 0.44 -5.01
C ARG A 14 3.21 -0.87 -4.43
N CYS A 15 4.32 -1.36 -4.95
CA CYS A 15 4.94 -2.59 -4.47
C CYS A 15 6.44 -2.39 -4.35
N LEU A 16 7.01 -2.91 -3.27
CA LEU A 16 8.45 -2.84 -3.01
C LEU A 16 8.95 -4.20 -2.54
N ALA A 17 10.06 -4.65 -3.11
CA ALA A 17 10.83 -5.81 -2.66
C ALA A 17 12.21 -5.35 -2.16
N VAL A 18 12.56 -5.77 -0.95
CA VAL A 18 13.84 -5.43 -0.32
C VAL A 18 14.53 -6.66 0.26
N ARG A 19 15.84 -6.55 0.45
CA ARG A 19 16.64 -7.50 1.23
C ARG A 19 17.17 -6.80 2.48
N VAL A 20 17.09 -7.48 3.62
CA VAL A 20 17.78 -7.07 4.85
C VAL A 20 19.07 -7.86 4.97
N ARG A 21 20.20 -7.16 5.02
CA ARG A 21 21.54 -7.74 5.21
C ARG A 21 22.35 -6.85 6.13
N GLY A 22 22.84 -7.42 7.22
CA GLY A 22 23.65 -6.69 8.20
C GLY A 22 22.97 -5.46 8.82
N GLY A 23 21.63 -5.48 8.93
CA GLY A 23 20.85 -4.34 9.42
C GLY A 23 20.54 -3.27 8.36
N ALA A 24 21.09 -3.37 7.15
CA ALA A 24 20.79 -2.45 6.05
C ALA A 24 19.68 -3.01 5.15
N LEU A 25 18.87 -2.08 4.58
CA LEU A 25 17.90 -2.36 3.54
C LEU A 25 18.57 -2.22 2.16
N GLU A 26 18.53 -3.29 1.38
CA GLU A 26 18.97 -3.31 -0.01
C GLU A 26 17.73 -3.39 -0.92
N TYR A 27 17.57 -2.44 -1.83
CA TYR A 27 16.54 -2.48 -2.86
C TYR A 27 16.72 -3.69 -3.79
N ILE A 28 15.62 -4.36 -4.15
CA ILE A 28 15.60 -5.44 -5.13
C ILE A 28 14.81 -5.00 -6.36
N ASP A 29 13.53 -4.68 -6.18
CA ASP A 29 12.60 -4.33 -7.27
C ASP A 29 11.42 -3.53 -6.73
N SER A 30 10.74 -2.77 -7.58
CA SER A 30 9.49 -2.07 -7.23
C SER A 30 8.60 -1.90 -8.44
N GLY A 31 7.31 -1.70 -8.18
CA GLY A 31 6.31 -1.41 -9.20
C GLY A 31 5.26 -0.43 -8.69
N ALA A 32 4.62 0.25 -9.64
CA ALA A 32 3.47 1.11 -9.37
C ALA A 32 2.46 1.00 -10.51
N TRP A 33 1.18 0.84 -10.17
CA TRP A 33 0.08 0.66 -11.12
C TRP A 33 -1.03 1.65 -10.80
N ILE A 34 -1.45 2.43 -11.78
CA ILE A 34 -2.56 3.38 -11.63
C ILE A 34 -3.88 2.61 -11.74
N THR A 35 -4.61 2.52 -10.65
CA THR A 35 -5.86 1.76 -10.54
C THR A 35 -7.09 2.66 -10.46
N ARG A 36 -6.94 3.86 -9.90
CA ARG A 36 -8.02 4.82 -9.65
C ARG A 36 -9.20 4.15 -8.95
N LEU A 37 -8.92 3.52 -7.80
CA LEU A 37 -9.89 2.74 -7.03
C LEU A 37 -11.15 3.55 -6.71
N THR A 38 -10.98 4.84 -6.45
CA THR A 38 -12.09 5.77 -6.12
C THR A 38 -12.60 6.56 -7.33
N GLU A 39 -12.36 6.08 -8.56
CA GLU A 39 -12.85 6.76 -9.79
C GLU A 39 -14.38 6.83 -9.83
N GLY A 40 -14.88 8.01 -10.20
CA GLY A 40 -16.33 8.24 -10.35
C GLY A 40 -17.08 8.48 -9.05
N ILE A 41 -16.38 8.55 -7.92
CA ILE A 41 -16.98 8.86 -6.62
C ILE A 41 -17.07 10.38 -6.48
N SER A 42 -18.30 10.89 -6.43
CA SER A 42 -18.59 12.30 -6.15
C SER A 42 -19.64 12.39 -5.04
N GLY A 43 -19.32 13.13 -3.97
CA GLY A 43 -20.25 13.40 -2.86
C GLY A 43 -20.38 12.29 -1.82
N GLY A 44 -20.06 12.58 -0.62
CA GLY A 44 -20.39 12.00 0.71
C GLY A 44 -20.28 10.49 0.96
N THR A 45 -20.56 9.62 0.00
CA THR A 45 -20.55 8.17 0.21
C THR A 45 -19.64 7.51 -0.80
N VAL A 46 -18.53 6.94 -0.31
CA VAL A 46 -17.54 6.24 -1.15
C VAL A 46 -17.98 4.79 -1.33
N SER A 47 -18.37 4.40 -2.55
CA SER A 47 -18.60 3.00 -2.90
C SER A 47 -17.78 2.68 -4.15
N VAL A 48 -16.87 1.72 -4.03
CA VAL A 48 -15.99 1.32 -5.14
C VAL A 48 -16.78 0.45 -6.12
N GLY A 49 -16.75 0.86 -7.40
CA GLY A 49 -17.40 0.14 -8.49
C GLY A 49 -16.62 -1.09 -8.95
N ASP A 50 -17.30 -1.99 -9.69
CA ASP A 50 -16.69 -3.24 -10.14
C ASP A 50 -15.51 -3.03 -11.13
N LYS A 51 -15.55 -2.01 -11.99
CA LYS A 51 -14.45 -1.72 -12.92
C LYS A 51 -13.17 -1.27 -12.22
N PRO A 52 -13.19 -0.25 -11.31
CA PRO A 52 -12.03 0.08 -10.49
C PRO A 52 -11.52 -1.10 -9.65
N LEU A 53 -12.43 -1.88 -9.06
CA LEU A 53 -12.06 -3.07 -8.31
C LEU A 53 -11.33 -4.09 -9.18
N GLY A 54 -11.84 -4.41 -10.38
CA GLY A 54 -11.19 -5.33 -11.31
C GLY A 54 -9.77 -4.89 -11.66
N ARG A 55 -9.58 -3.61 -12.06
CA ARG A 55 -8.23 -3.06 -12.34
C ARG A 55 -7.30 -3.18 -11.13
N THR A 56 -7.84 -3.01 -9.93
CA THR A 56 -7.05 -3.09 -8.70
C THR A 56 -6.64 -4.52 -8.40
N LEU A 57 -7.54 -5.50 -8.60
CA LEU A 57 -7.22 -6.93 -8.48
C LEU A 57 -6.12 -7.35 -9.48
N ASP A 58 -6.22 -6.90 -10.74
CA ASP A 58 -5.19 -7.17 -11.75
C ASP A 58 -3.83 -6.61 -11.31
N ALA A 59 -3.80 -5.37 -10.81
CA ALA A 59 -2.58 -4.73 -10.33
C ALA A 59 -1.98 -5.41 -9.09
N VAL A 60 -2.82 -5.93 -8.18
CA VAL A 60 -2.36 -6.75 -7.04
C VAL A 60 -1.74 -8.06 -7.53
N GLY A 61 -2.33 -8.69 -8.54
CA GLY A 61 -1.76 -9.88 -9.18
C GLY A 61 -0.36 -9.61 -9.75
N GLU A 62 -0.17 -8.48 -10.45
CA GLU A 62 1.14 -8.04 -10.96
C GLU A 62 2.15 -7.77 -9.83
N ALA A 63 1.70 -7.16 -8.72
CA ALA A 63 2.53 -6.92 -7.55
C ALA A 63 3.00 -8.23 -6.91
N LEU A 64 2.11 -9.22 -6.75
CA LEU A 64 2.48 -10.55 -6.27
C LEU A 64 3.48 -11.25 -7.19
N HIS A 65 3.29 -11.13 -8.51
CA HIS A 65 4.23 -11.67 -9.50
C HIS A 65 5.63 -11.03 -9.36
N LEU A 66 5.69 -9.70 -9.17
CA LEU A 66 6.93 -8.97 -8.90
C LEU A 66 7.62 -9.51 -7.64
N LEU A 67 6.89 -9.64 -6.53
CA LEU A 67 7.43 -10.17 -5.27
C LEU A 67 7.92 -11.61 -5.41
N GLY A 68 7.16 -12.46 -6.11
CA GLY A 68 7.52 -13.86 -6.37
C GLY A 68 8.83 -13.98 -7.15
N ARG A 69 8.98 -13.26 -8.27
CA ARG A 69 10.23 -13.27 -9.05
C ARG A 69 11.40 -12.61 -8.31
N SER A 70 11.12 -11.71 -7.36
CA SER A 70 12.12 -11.14 -6.46
C SER A 70 12.53 -12.09 -5.32
N GLY A 71 11.92 -13.28 -5.26
CA GLY A 71 12.18 -14.31 -4.25
C GLY A 71 11.76 -13.90 -2.84
N VAL A 72 10.70 -13.11 -2.72
CA VAL A 72 10.08 -12.75 -1.43
C VAL A 72 9.11 -13.85 -1.02
N PRO A 73 9.28 -14.50 0.14
CA PRO A 73 8.31 -15.46 0.64
C PRO A 73 6.98 -14.76 0.98
N LEU A 74 5.85 -15.39 0.70
CA LEU A 74 4.53 -14.81 0.94
C LEU A 74 4.33 -14.37 2.41
N GLY A 75 4.82 -15.17 3.36
CA GLY A 75 4.79 -14.83 4.79
C GLY A 75 5.67 -13.64 5.21
N HIS A 76 6.42 -13.05 4.27
CA HIS A 76 7.23 -11.85 4.49
C HIS A 76 6.69 -10.64 3.70
N VAL A 77 5.42 -10.69 3.30
CA VAL A 77 4.75 -9.60 2.59
C VAL A 77 3.80 -8.88 3.54
N ALA A 78 3.98 -7.57 3.66
CA ALA A 78 3.02 -6.68 4.29
C ALA A 78 2.06 -6.17 3.20
N PHE A 79 0.74 -6.35 3.39
CA PHE A 79 -0.28 -5.82 2.50
C PHE A 79 -1.12 -4.80 3.26
N ARG A 80 -1.07 -3.55 2.84
CA ARG A 80 -1.67 -2.42 3.54
C ARG A 80 -2.58 -1.62 2.62
N ALA A 81 -3.62 -1.05 3.21
CA ALA A 81 -4.51 -0.08 2.56
C ALA A 81 -4.71 1.13 3.47
N THR A 82 -5.12 2.23 2.87
CA THR A 82 -5.22 3.53 3.52
C THR A 82 -6.62 4.12 3.40
N GLU A 83 -6.76 5.44 3.35
CA GLU A 83 -8.00 6.21 3.36
C GLU A 83 -9.10 5.67 2.43
N SER A 84 -8.76 5.20 1.24
CA SER A 84 -9.74 4.73 0.25
C SER A 84 -10.62 3.59 0.76
N LEU A 85 -10.06 2.69 1.58
CA LEU A 85 -10.81 1.59 2.19
C LEU A 85 -11.43 1.99 3.53
N ARG A 86 -10.81 2.89 4.29
CA ARG A 86 -11.43 3.44 5.51
C ARG A 86 -12.78 4.10 5.22
N SER A 87 -12.87 4.83 4.11
CA SER A 87 -14.06 5.60 3.71
C SER A 87 -15.06 4.79 2.89
N ALA A 88 -14.69 3.62 2.36
CA ALA A 88 -15.54 2.86 1.47
C ALA A 88 -16.64 2.10 2.21
N THR A 89 -17.90 2.29 1.79
CA THR A 89 -19.06 1.60 2.35
C THR A 89 -19.10 0.11 2.02
N ASN A 90 -18.36 -0.32 1.01
CA ASN A 90 -18.22 -1.71 0.59
C ASN A 90 -16.80 -2.25 0.80
N SER A 91 -16.08 -1.71 1.81
CA SER A 91 -14.71 -2.11 2.14
C SER A 91 -14.57 -3.61 2.39
N ASP A 92 -15.50 -4.23 3.13
CA ASP A 92 -15.47 -5.66 3.43
C ASP A 92 -15.47 -6.53 2.17
N LYS A 93 -16.27 -6.17 1.15
CA LYS A 93 -16.28 -6.85 -0.15
C LYS A 93 -14.92 -6.75 -0.83
N ILE A 94 -14.29 -5.57 -0.77
CA ILE A 94 -12.99 -5.30 -1.42
C ILE A 94 -11.90 -6.07 -0.69
N ILE A 95 -11.85 -5.98 0.64
CA ILE A 95 -10.90 -6.70 1.48
C ILE A 95 -11.00 -8.21 1.22
N GLY A 96 -12.21 -8.76 1.27
CA GLY A 96 -12.44 -10.19 1.00
C GLY A 96 -11.93 -10.62 -0.37
N ALA A 97 -12.19 -9.84 -1.43
CA ALA A 97 -11.70 -10.14 -2.78
C ALA A 97 -10.16 -10.08 -2.88
N MET A 98 -9.51 -9.13 -2.17
CA MET A 98 -8.06 -9.03 -2.12
C MET A 98 -7.43 -10.18 -1.36
N GLU A 99 -7.99 -10.55 -0.21
CA GLU A 99 -7.51 -11.66 0.62
C GLU A 99 -7.70 -13.01 -0.09
N GLU A 100 -8.82 -13.22 -0.78
CA GLU A 100 -9.07 -14.40 -1.60
C GLU A 100 -8.05 -14.54 -2.73
N LEU A 101 -7.74 -13.43 -3.43
CA LEU A 101 -6.77 -13.42 -4.52
C LEU A 101 -5.34 -13.70 -4.03
N THR A 102 -4.96 -13.11 -2.89
CA THR A 102 -3.57 -13.05 -2.46
C THR A 102 -3.19 -14.12 -1.44
N GLY A 103 -4.14 -14.62 -0.68
CA GLY A 103 -3.88 -15.41 0.53
C GLY A 103 -3.21 -14.60 1.66
N LEU A 104 -3.15 -13.27 1.54
CA LEU A 104 -2.58 -12.36 2.53
C LEU A 104 -3.68 -11.62 3.27
N HIS A 105 -3.45 -11.34 4.54
CA HIS A 105 -4.31 -10.41 5.28
C HIS A 105 -4.05 -8.96 4.83
N LEU A 106 -5.13 -8.26 4.44
CA LEU A 106 -5.09 -6.84 4.08
C LEU A 106 -5.42 -6.00 5.32
N GLU A 107 -4.44 -5.34 5.86
CA GLU A 107 -4.61 -4.44 6.99
C GLU A 107 -4.90 -3.02 6.52
N VAL A 108 -6.00 -2.45 7.01
CA VAL A 108 -6.36 -1.06 6.74
C VAL A 108 -5.77 -0.18 7.85
N LEU A 109 -4.77 0.61 7.49
CA LEU A 109 -4.04 1.47 8.43
C LEU A 109 -4.93 2.60 8.94
N ASP A 110 -4.82 2.93 10.22
CA ASP A 110 -5.33 4.19 10.72
C ASP A 110 -4.41 5.37 10.32
N PRO A 111 -4.90 6.63 10.40
CA PRO A 111 -4.10 7.78 9.96
C PRO A 111 -2.79 7.97 10.73
N ALA A 112 -2.76 7.65 12.03
CA ALA A 112 -1.56 7.81 12.84
C ALA A 112 -0.49 6.79 12.45
N GLU A 113 -0.89 5.54 12.21
CA GLU A 113 0.00 4.49 11.74
C GLU A 113 0.52 4.78 10.33
N GLU A 114 -0.34 5.28 9.43
CA GLU A 114 0.03 5.68 8.07
C GLU A 114 1.11 6.77 8.10
N ALA A 115 0.88 7.85 8.89
CA ALA A 115 1.84 8.93 9.06
C ALA A 115 3.16 8.46 9.70
N ARG A 116 3.10 7.59 10.71
CA ARG A 116 4.27 7.00 11.36
C ARG A 116 5.12 6.19 10.37
N LEU A 117 4.51 5.30 9.59
CA LEU A 117 5.21 4.47 8.61
C LEU A 117 5.79 5.33 7.47
N GLY A 118 5.08 6.36 7.03
CA GLY A 118 5.56 7.32 6.05
C GLY A 118 6.82 8.05 6.55
N TRP A 119 6.79 8.54 7.79
CA TRP A 119 7.95 9.19 8.41
C TRP A 119 9.13 8.23 8.57
N GLU A 120 8.91 7.03 9.08
CA GLU A 120 9.95 6.01 9.24
C GLU A 120 10.61 5.67 7.89
N GLY A 121 9.79 5.46 6.84
CA GLY A 121 10.28 5.13 5.51
C GLY A 121 11.18 6.21 4.92
N VAL A 122 10.81 7.49 5.06
CA VAL A 122 11.63 8.62 4.59
C VAL A 122 12.90 8.76 5.43
N SER A 123 12.80 8.59 6.75
CA SER A 123 13.92 8.72 7.68
C SER A 123 15.03 7.70 7.44
N LEU A 124 14.70 6.52 6.89
CA LEU A 124 15.70 5.53 6.46
C LEU A 124 16.58 6.04 5.31
N GLY A 125 16.02 6.86 4.41
CA GLY A 125 16.73 7.42 3.27
C GLY A 125 17.31 8.82 3.50
N ILE A 126 16.71 9.58 4.42
CA ILE A 126 17.08 10.96 4.74
C ILE A 126 17.27 11.08 6.26
N PRO A 127 18.47 10.79 6.78
CA PRO A 127 18.75 10.92 8.21
C PRO A 127 18.53 12.34 8.71
N GLY A 128 17.80 12.50 9.81
CA GLY A 128 17.50 13.80 10.41
C GLY A 128 16.30 14.52 9.77
N ALA A 129 15.47 13.83 8.97
CA ALA A 129 14.18 14.38 8.55
C ALA A 129 13.33 14.70 9.78
N GLY A 130 13.04 15.98 10.00
CA GLY A 130 12.25 16.43 11.14
C GLY A 130 10.74 16.35 10.90
N MET A 131 10.32 16.45 9.63
CA MET A 131 8.91 16.41 9.24
C MET A 131 8.78 15.88 7.82
N VAL A 132 7.78 15.05 7.58
CA VAL A 132 7.45 14.47 6.27
C VAL A 132 6.00 14.82 5.94
N PHE A 133 5.78 15.30 4.73
CA PHE A 133 4.45 15.49 4.16
C PHE A 133 4.26 14.48 3.04
N ASP A 134 3.27 13.61 3.17
CA ASP A 134 2.85 12.69 2.11
C ASP A 134 1.52 13.16 1.51
N LEU A 135 1.57 13.62 0.26
CA LEU A 135 0.39 14.04 -0.48
C LEU A 135 -0.11 12.88 -1.34
N GLY A 136 -1.08 12.16 -0.83
CA GLY A 136 -1.76 11.06 -1.52
C GLY A 136 -2.82 11.52 -2.51
N GLY A 137 -3.52 10.55 -3.11
CA GLY A 137 -4.62 10.83 -4.05
C GLY A 137 -5.90 11.35 -3.37
N ALA A 138 -6.07 11.11 -2.08
CA ALA A 138 -7.27 11.48 -1.30
C ALA A 138 -6.93 11.98 0.11
N SER A 139 -5.67 11.92 0.55
CA SER A 139 -5.22 12.31 1.89
C SER A 139 -3.96 13.15 1.83
N LEU A 140 -3.72 13.91 2.89
CA LEU A 140 -2.43 14.52 3.22
C LEU A 140 -2.05 14.02 4.61
N ASP A 141 -0.95 13.29 4.69
CA ASP A 141 -0.42 12.77 5.93
C ASP A 141 0.83 13.54 6.35
N VAL A 142 0.94 13.83 7.64
CA VAL A 142 2.08 14.56 8.20
C VAL A 142 2.69 13.74 9.32
N GLY A 143 3.90 13.28 9.09
CA GLY A 143 4.73 12.61 10.10
C GLY A 143 5.84 13.52 10.59
N ALA A 144 6.13 13.48 11.88
CA ALA A 144 7.22 14.23 12.50
C ALA A 144 8.01 13.36 13.48
N ALA A 145 9.28 13.71 13.69
CA ALA A 145 10.07 13.17 14.80
C ALA A 145 9.52 13.71 16.12
N ASP A 146 9.44 12.85 17.14
CA ASP A 146 9.24 13.24 18.53
C ASP A 146 10.50 13.88 19.13
#